data_c1d8108b8bdc4ed273984d0bf9b2b6fa
#
_entry.id   c1d8108b8bdc4ed273984d0bf9b2b6fa
#
_cell.length_a   1.000
_cell.length_b   1.000
_cell.length_c   1.000
_cell.angle_alpha   90.00
_cell.angle_beta   90.00
_cell.angle_gamma   90.00
#
_symmetry.space_group_name_H-M   'P 1'
#
loop_
_entity.id
_entity.type
_entity.pdbx_description
1 polymer ?
#
loop_
_entity_poly.entity_id
_entity_poly.type
_entity_poly.pdbx_seq_one_letter_code
_entity_poly.pdbx_strand_id
1 'polypeptide(L)'
;MMPALDDTAIRGELRRAEPMSRHTSWRVGGPAEFLYLPADVDDLGVFLRNLDKATPVFWLGVGSNLLVRDGGIRGAVIAVQDALGDIEDLGDGRVAAGAGVACTVFARHCVRQGLGPAEFFAGIPGTIGGALAMNAGAFGGETWNQVVSVDVLDRAGNVSTRIPDEYEVAYRQVDGPAGEWFLGAVFGFEENFDTSMEKVKALVNERKEKQPLGLPSCGSVFRN
;
A
#
# COMPACT_ATOMS: atom_id res chain seq x y z
N MET A 1 -0.51 13.06 -27.97
CA MET A 1 0.02 14.13 -27.07
C MET A 1 -1.02 14.24 -25.97
N MET A 2 -0.68 13.87 -24.75
CA MET A 2 -1.60 14.03 -23.61
C MET A 2 -1.85 15.53 -23.37
N PRO A 3 -3.09 15.94 -23.02
CA PRO A 3 -3.36 17.32 -22.64
C PRO A 3 -2.45 17.70 -21.46
N ALA A 4 -2.02 18.96 -21.44
CA ALA A 4 -1.20 19.48 -20.36
C ALA A 4 -1.98 19.38 -19.05
N LEU A 5 -1.44 18.66 -18.09
CA LEU A 5 -1.93 18.68 -16.71
C LEU A 5 -1.78 20.12 -16.19
N ASP A 6 -2.83 20.66 -15.59
CA ASP A 6 -2.72 21.97 -14.92
C ASP A 6 -1.98 21.75 -13.57
N ASP A 7 -0.68 22.00 -13.59
CA ASP A 7 0.19 21.84 -12.43
C ASP A 7 -0.07 22.91 -11.35
N THR A 8 -0.88 23.96 -11.64
CA THR A 8 -1.10 25.08 -10.72
C THR A 8 -2.13 24.77 -9.64
N ALA A 9 -2.97 23.76 -9.85
CA ALA A 9 -4.04 23.38 -8.93
C ALA A 9 -3.61 22.36 -7.87
N ILE A 10 -2.44 21.71 -8.04
CA ILE A 10 -1.93 20.67 -7.14
C ILE A 10 -0.88 21.22 -6.18
N ARG A 11 -0.82 20.64 -4.97
CA ARG A 11 0.13 21.04 -3.91
C ARG A 11 1.29 20.07 -3.77
N GLY A 12 1.08 18.81 -4.18
CA GLY A 12 2.08 17.77 -4.16
C GLY A 12 3.16 17.95 -5.22
N GLU A 13 4.12 17.05 -5.24
CA GLU A 13 5.23 17.07 -6.19
C GLU A 13 4.92 16.22 -7.42
N LEU A 14 4.98 16.83 -8.61
CA LEU A 14 4.85 16.14 -9.89
C LEU A 14 6.22 16.02 -10.57
N ARG A 15 6.69 14.79 -10.75
CA ARG A 15 7.90 14.48 -11.49
C ARG A 15 7.55 13.90 -12.86
N ARG A 16 8.24 14.35 -13.90
CA ARG A 16 8.07 13.85 -15.27
C ARG A 16 9.25 12.98 -15.67
N ALA A 17 8.98 11.93 -16.42
CA ALA A 17 9.99 10.95 -16.88
C ALA A 17 10.86 10.41 -15.71
N GLU A 18 10.25 10.15 -14.56
CA GLU A 18 10.94 9.72 -13.34
C GLU A 18 11.36 8.25 -13.45
N PRO A 19 12.67 7.93 -13.28
CA PRO A 19 13.15 6.55 -13.35
C PRO A 19 12.56 5.66 -12.27
N MET A 20 11.77 4.66 -12.64
CA MET A 20 11.14 3.74 -11.71
C MET A 20 12.14 2.83 -10.99
N SER A 21 13.35 2.71 -11.48
CA SER A 21 14.47 2.03 -10.78
C SER A 21 14.76 2.62 -9.38
N ARG A 22 14.38 3.86 -9.13
CA ARG A 22 14.51 4.51 -7.80
C ARG A 22 13.39 4.15 -6.85
N HIS A 23 12.29 3.61 -7.38
CA HIS A 23 11.02 3.39 -6.68
C HIS A 23 10.60 1.92 -6.63
N THR A 24 11.47 1.00 -7.04
CA THR A 24 11.23 -0.45 -6.99
C THR A 24 12.30 -1.15 -6.17
N SER A 25 11.90 -2.22 -5.47
CA SER A 25 12.84 -3.08 -4.74
C SER A 25 13.83 -3.81 -5.66
N TRP A 26 13.48 -4.03 -6.91
CA TRP A 26 14.35 -4.56 -7.95
C TRP A 26 15.46 -3.59 -8.37
N ARG A 27 15.29 -2.28 -8.12
CA ARG A 27 16.19 -1.21 -8.57
C ARG A 27 16.41 -1.20 -10.09
N VAL A 28 15.40 -1.65 -10.83
CA VAL A 28 15.33 -1.61 -12.30
C VAL A 28 14.00 -1.01 -12.73
N GLY A 29 13.91 -0.53 -13.95
CA GLY A 29 12.71 0.00 -14.57
C GLY A 29 12.94 1.31 -15.30
N GLY A 30 12.33 1.43 -16.47
CA GLY A 30 12.29 2.65 -17.27
C GLY A 30 11.44 3.74 -16.59
N PRO A 31 11.31 4.92 -17.23
CA PRO A 31 10.67 6.07 -16.61
C PRO A 31 9.15 5.92 -16.53
N ALA A 32 8.55 6.42 -15.45
CA ALA A 32 7.15 6.78 -15.42
C ALA A 32 6.93 8.10 -16.16
N GLU A 33 5.90 8.20 -16.99
CA GLU A 33 5.56 9.45 -17.67
C GLU A 33 5.28 10.55 -16.64
N PHE A 34 4.50 10.24 -15.63
CA PHE A 34 4.28 11.06 -14.46
C PHE A 34 4.46 10.23 -13.18
N LEU A 35 5.18 10.76 -12.21
CA LEU A 35 5.16 10.31 -10.82
C LEU A 35 4.62 11.46 -9.98
N TYR A 36 3.54 11.20 -9.25
CA TYR A 36 2.91 12.18 -8.38
C TYR A 36 3.04 11.76 -6.92
N LEU A 37 3.53 12.68 -6.09
CA LEU A 37 3.61 12.55 -4.64
C LEU A 37 2.61 13.55 -4.05
N PRO A 38 1.39 13.12 -3.68
CA PRO A 38 0.36 14.03 -3.16
C PRO A 38 0.76 14.59 -1.80
N ALA A 39 0.29 15.80 -1.51
CA ALA A 39 0.47 16.41 -0.20
C ALA A 39 -0.47 15.78 0.85
N ASP A 40 -1.69 15.45 0.45
CA ASP A 40 -2.74 14.79 1.24
C ASP A 40 -3.84 14.20 0.33
N VAL A 41 -4.92 13.67 0.93
CA VAL A 41 -6.05 13.07 0.21
C VAL A 41 -6.79 14.08 -0.66
N ASP A 42 -6.98 15.31 -0.17
CA ASP A 42 -7.68 16.36 -0.92
C ASP A 42 -6.93 16.76 -2.18
N ASP A 43 -5.62 16.94 -2.06
CA ASP A 43 -4.70 17.22 -3.16
C ASP A 43 -4.66 16.07 -4.18
N LEU A 44 -4.66 14.84 -3.70
CA LEU A 44 -4.76 13.65 -4.54
C LEU A 44 -6.07 13.64 -5.33
N GLY A 45 -7.19 13.99 -4.70
CA GLY A 45 -8.48 14.15 -5.37
C GLY A 45 -8.45 15.22 -6.44
N VAL A 46 -7.80 16.37 -6.19
CA VAL A 46 -7.59 17.43 -7.18
C VAL A 46 -6.78 16.91 -8.36
N PHE A 47 -5.66 16.21 -8.11
CA PHE A 47 -4.83 15.63 -9.16
C PHE A 47 -5.63 14.66 -10.05
N LEU A 48 -6.39 13.74 -9.46
CA LEU A 48 -7.18 12.76 -10.21
C LEU A 48 -8.27 13.40 -11.08
N ARG A 49 -8.94 14.45 -10.59
CA ARG A 49 -9.95 15.19 -11.35
C ARG A 49 -9.35 15.91 -12.56
N ASN A 50 -8.13 16.42 -12.42
CA ASN A 50 -7.44 17.16 -13.48
C ASN A 50 -6.72 16.24 -14.48
N LEU A 51 -6.55 14.97 -14.15
CA LEU A 51 -5.93 14.01 -15.03
C LEU A 51 -6.91 13.54 -16.11
N ASP A 52 -6.48 13.52 -17.37
CA ASP A 52 -7.31 13.01 -18.48
C ASP A 52 -7.86 11.61 -18.15
N LYS A 53 -9.17 11.43 -18.39
CA LYS A 53 -9.88 10.17 -18.04
C LYS A 53 -9.28 8.92 -18.71
N ALA A 54 -8.66 9.07 -19.87
CA ALA A 54 -8.00 7.99 -20.59
C ALA A 54 -6.59 7.67 -20.05
N THR A 55 -6.04 8.51 -19.16
CA THR A 55 -4.71 8.29 -18.59
C THR A 55 -4.76 7.14 -17.59
N PRO A 56 -3.98 6.07 -17.78
CA PRO A 56 -3.86 5.01 -16.79
C PRO A 56 -3.29 5.54 -15.47
N VAL A 57 -3.78 5.00 -14.36
CA VAL A 57 -3.30 5.32 -13.01
C VAL A 57 -2.78 4.06 -12.34
N PHE A 58 -1.58 4.16 -11.78
CA PHE A 58 -0.90 3.10 -11.05
C PHE A 58 -0.58 3.58 -9.65
N TRP A 59 -0.96 2.82 -8.64
CA TRP A 59 -0.66 3.12 -7.25
C TRP A 59 0.64 2.44 -6.83
N LEU A 60 1.47 3.19 -6.11
CA LEU A 60 2.78 2.77 -5.70
C LEU A 60 2.93 2.91 -4.18
N GLY A 61 3.16 1.77 -3.51
CA GLY A 61 3.74 1.74 -2.18
C GLY A 61 5.28 1.80 -2.28
N VAL A 62 5.98 0.93 -1.56
CA VAL A 62 7.46 0.84 -1.63
C VAL A 62 7.99 0.08 -2.87
N GLY A 63 7.14 -0.26 -3.83
CA GLY A 63 7.56 -0.96 -5.05
C GLY A 63 8.10 -2.38 -4.83
N SER A 64 7.69 -3.03 -3.74
CA SER A 64 8.19 -4.37 -3.37
C SER A 64 7.62 -5.51 -4.21
N ASN A 65 6.52 -5.27 -4.91
CA ASN A 65 5.85 -6.25 -5.78
C ASN A 65 5.69 -5.72 -7.21
N LEU A 66 6.60 -4.87 -7.66
CA LEU A 66 6.52 -4.20 -8.96
C LEU A 66 7.80 -4.45 -9.77
N LEU A 67 7.63 -4.93 -11.01
CA LEU A 67 8.67 -4.99 -12.02
C LEU A 67 8.29 -4.09 -13.20
N VAL A 68 9.03 -3.01 -13.39
CA VAL A 68 8.85 -2.08 -14.50
C VAL A 68 9.86 -2.40 -15.61
N ARG A 69 9.36 -2.57 -16.84
CA ARG A 69 10.21 -2.80 -18.03
C ARG A 69 10.93 -1.52 -18.45
N ASP A 70 11.96 -1.64 -19.29
CA ASP A 70 12.77 -0.51 -19.77
C ASP A 70 11.95 0.55 -20.52
N GLY A 71 10.84 0.17 -21.17
CA GLY A 71 9.90 1.09 -21.80
C GLY A 71 9.13 1.99 -20.81
N GLY A 72 9.24 1.73 -19.50
CA GLY A 72 8.61 2.53 -18.45
C GLY A 72 7.11 2.33 -18.31
N ILE A 73 6.47 3.29 -17.69
CA ILE A 73 5.03 3.33 -17.44
C ILE A 73 4.43 4.54 -18.15
N ARG A 74 3.48 4.28 -19.05
CA ARG A 74 2.67 5.35 -19.68
C ARG A 74 1.48 5.63 -18.77
N GLY A 75 1.35 6.90 -18.35
CA GLY A 75 0.32 7.34 -17.43
C GLY A 75 0.88 7.89 -16.12
N ALA A 76 0.06 7.93 -15.09
CA ALA A 76 0.41 8.49 -13.79
C ALA A 76 0.66 7.39 -12.76
N VAL A 77 1.83 7.42 -12.14
CA VAL A 77 2.16 6.64 -10.94
C VAL A 77 1.95 7.53 -9.72
N ILE A 78 1.18 7.08 -8.75
CA ILE A 78 0.85 7.82 -7.53
C ILE A 78 1.56 7.14 -6.35
N ALA A 79 2.50 7.85 -5.73
CA ALA A 79 3.23 7.39 -4.56
C ALA A 79 2.62 7.98 -3.29
N VAL A 80 1.98 7.13 -2.47
CA VAL A 80 1.14 7.59 -1.34
C VAL A 80 1.81 7.46 0.04
N GLN A 81 3.08 7.06 0.10
CA GLN A 81 3.76 6.74 1.36
C GLN A 81 3.75 7.89 2.36
N ASP A 82 4.03 9.12 1.93
CA ASP A 82 4.15 10.27 2.81
C ASP A 82 2.77 10.90 3.10
N ALA A 83 1.85 10.85 2.14
CA ALA A 83 0.53 11.46 2.26
C ALA A 83 -0.49 10.62 3.07
N LEU A 84 -0.30 9.30 3.13
CA LEU A 84 -1.22 8.36 3.78
C LEU A 84 -0.46 7.52 4.84
N GLY A 85 0.37 8.17 5.66
CA GLY A 85 1.29 7.53 6.61
C GLY A 85 0.77 7.44 8.06
N ASP A 86 -0.47 7.81 8.34
CA ASP A 86 -1.00 7.89 9.69
C ASP A 86 -1.50 6.55 10.22
N ILE A 87 -1.36 6.37 11.55
CA ILE A 87 -1.95 5.26 12.31
C ILE A 87 -2.72 5.87 13.48
N GLU A 88 -3.95 5.43 13.68
CA GLU A 88 -4.83 5.92 14.74
C GLU A 88 -5.45 4.76 15.51
N ASP A 89 -5.38 4.83 16.84
CA ASP A 89 -6.05 3.87 17.73
C ASP A 89 -7.48 4.31 17.97
N LEU A 90 -8.43 3.46 17.57
CA LEU A 90 -9.86 3.74 17.69
C LEU A 90 -10.50 3.14 18.94
N GLY A 91 -9.73 2.40 19.76
CA GLY A 91 -10.21 1.64 20.90
C GLY A 91 -10.86 0.31 20.51
N ASP A 92 -11.21 -0.49 21.53
CA ASP A 92 -11.88 -1.79 21.37
C ASP A 92 -11.17 -2.72 20.35
N GLY A 93 -9.83 -2.73 20.38
CA GLY A 93 -9.00 -3.52 19.46
C GLY A 93 -8.99 -3.04 18.02
N ARG A 94 -9.49 -1.84 17.73
CA ARG A 94 -9.54 -1.28 16.38
C ARG A 94 -8.42 -0.28 16.13
N VAL A 95 -7.74 -0.42 14.98
CA VAL A 95 -6.66 0.47 14.57
C VAL A 95 -6.89 0.87 13.12
N ALA A 96 -6.94 2.18 12.85
CA ALA A 96 -6.93 2.70 11.49
C ALA A 96 -5.49 2.88 11.00
N ALA A 97 -5.24 2.57 9.72
CA ALA A 97 -3.94 2.79 9.10
C ALA A 97 -4.09 3.23 7.64
N GLY A 98 -3.40 4.29 7.28
CA GLY A 98 -3.34 4.79 5.91
C GLY A 98 -2.58 3.84 4.96
N ALA A 99 -2.92 3.90 3.67
CA ALA A 99 -2.35 3.03 2.63
C ALA A 99 -0.83 3.15 2.48
N GLY A 100 -0.25 4.28 2.88
CA GLY A 100 1.19 4.54 2.86
C GLY A 100 1.96 3.95 4.03
N VAL A 101 1.29 3.55 5.11
CA VAL A 101 1.92 2.97 6.31
C VAL A 101 2.66 1.69 5.94
N ALA A 102 3.94 1.58 6.33
CA ALA A 102 4.69 0.35 6.16
C ALA A 102 4.13 -0.77 7.07
N CYS A 103 3.90 -1.95 6.51
CA CYS A 103 3.35 -3.09 7.26
C CYS A 103 4.18 -3.44 8.52
N THR A 104 5.51 -3.29 8.45
CA THR A 104 6.39 -3.51 9.61
C THR A 104 6.22 -2.47 10.71
N VAL A 105 5.87 -1.23 10.36
CA VAL A 105 5.56 -0.15 11.32
C VAL A 105 4.22 -0.44 11.98
N PHE A 106 3.22 -0.78 11.19
CA PHE A 106 1.89 -1.17 11.65
C PHE A 106 1.93 -2.35 12.62
N ALA A 107 2.63 -3.44 12.27
CA ALA A 107 2.81 -4.59 13.15
C ALA A 107 3.38 -4.20 14.51
N ARG A 108 4.44 -3.37 14.51
CA ARG A 108 5.07 -2.92 15.76
C ARG A 108 4.15 -2.05 16.60
N HIS A 109 3.33 -1.24 15.96
CA HIS A 109 2.34 -0.40 16.64
C HIS A 109 1.33 -1.26 17.37
N CYS A 110 0.65 -2.18 16.67
CA CYS A 110 -0.35 -3.08 17.25
C CYS A 110 0.22 -3.96 18.37
N VAL A 111 1.39 -4.59 18.13
CA VAL A 111 2.02 -5.50 19.10
C VAL A 111 2.40 -4.78 20.40
N ARG A 112 2.85 -3.52 20.34
CA ARG A 112 3.16 -2.75 21.55
C ARG A 112 1.94 -2.47 22.43
N GLN A 113 0.77 -2.52 21.84
CA GLN A 113 -0.51 -2.35 22.52
C GLN A 113 -1.16 -3.67 22.94
N GLY A 114 -0.49 -4.81 22.71
CA GLY A 114 -1.04 -6.14 23.00
C GLY A 114 -2.16 -6.55 22.06
N LEU A 115 -2.20 -5.98 20.85
CA LEU A 115 -3.21 -6.27 19.84
C LEU A 115 -2.71 -7.35 18.87
N GLY A 116 -3.51 -8.36 18.62
CA GLY A 116 -3.14 -9.46 17.72
C GLY A 116 -4.30 -10.24 17.15
N PRO A 117 -4.02 -11.12 16.18
CA PRO A 117 -2.71 -11.41 15.59
C PRO A 117 -2.28 -10.32 14.60
N ALA A 118 -1.25 -9.53 14.92
CA ALA A 118 -0.73 -8.47 14.06
C ALA A 118 0.74 -8.68 13.64
N GLU A 119 1.44 -9.65 14.26
CA GLU A 119 2.86 -9.90 14.04
C GLU A 119 3.19 -10.26 12.59
N PHE A 120 2.25 -10.90 11.88
CA PHE A 120 2.46 -11.34 10.51
C PHE A 120 2.70 -10.17 9.56
N PHE A 121 2.13 -8.98 9.84
CA PHE A 121 2.40 -7.78 9.03
C PHE A 121 3.90 -7.43 8.98
N ALA A 122 4.67 -7.79 10.01
CA ALA A 122 6.12 -7.60 10.00
C ALA A 122 6.83 -8.43 8.93
N GLY A 123 6.20 -9.49 8.43
CA GLY A 123 6.67 -10.31 7.33
C GLY A 123 6.31 -9.77 5.94
N ILE A 124 5.49 -8.74 5.83
CA ILE A 124 5.05 -8.18 4.54
C ILE A 124 5.97 -7.00 4.16
N PRO A 125 6.74 -7.10 3.05
CA PRO A 125 7.66 -6.04 2.62
C PRO A 125 6.95 -4.98 1.80
N GLY A 126 5.94 -4.34 2.37
CA GLY A 126 5.10 -3.41 1.64
C GLY A 126 4.44 -2.38 2.54
N THR A 127 3.50 -1.65 1.98
CA THR A 127 2.61 -0.76 2.69
C THR A 127 1.23 -1.40 2.86
N ILE A 128 0.41 -0.84 3.75
CA ILE A 128 -0.97 -1.27 3.99
C ILE A 128 -1.77 -1.27 2.68
N GLY A 129 -1.66 -0.23 1.84
CA GLY A 129 -2.36 -0.21 0.54
C GLY A 129 -1.95 -1.34 -0.39
N GLY A 130 -0.65 -1.69 -0.43
CA GLY A 130 -0.18 -2.85 -1.18
C GLY A 130 -0.64 -4.18 -0.56
N ALA A 131 -0.72 -4.26 0.76
CA ALA A 131 -1.21 -5.43 1.47
C ALA A 131 -2.72 -5.66 1.24
N LEU A 132 -3.52 -4.58 1.23
CA LEU A 132 -4.94 -4.63 0.87
C LEU A 132 -5.14 -5.10 -0.58
N ALA A 133 -4.44 -4.47 -1.55
CA ALA A 133 -4.59 -4.76 -2.97
C ALA A 133 -4.23 -6.20 -3.35
N MET A 134 -3.37 -6.86 -2.57
CA MET A 134 -2.85 -8.20 -2.87
C MET A 134 -3.27 -9.27 -1.86
N ASN A 135 -4.15 -8.98 -0.92
CA ASN A 135 -4.35 -9.82 0.26
C ASN A 135 -3.02 -10.41 0.76
N ALA A 136 -2.05 -9.50 0.99
CA ALA A 136 -0.71 -9.93 1.35
C ALA A 136 -0.73 -10.65 2.70
N GLY A 137 0.05 -11.70 2.81
CA GLY A 137 0.17 -12.48 4.04
C GLY A 137 1.58 -12.97 4.29
N ALA A 138 1.85 -13.31 5.52
CA ALA A 138 3.09 -13.93 5.96
C ALA A 138 2.82 -14.76 7.22
N PHE A 139 3.62 -15.81 7.46
CA PHE A 139 3.56 -16.60 8.69
C PHE A 139 2.16 -17.15 9.02
N GLY A 140 1.36 -17.46 8.00
CA GLY A 140 0.01 -18.00 8.16
C GLY A 140 -1.10 -16.95 8.38
N GLY A 141 -0.77 -15.66 8.52
CA GLY A 141 -1.74 -14.57 8.55
C GLY A 141 -1.96 -13.94 7.18
N GLU A 142 -3.15 -13.40 6.94
CA GLU A 142 -3.53 -12.67 5.74
C GLU A 142 -4.19 -11.34 6.11
N THR A 143 -3.95 -10.30 5.28
CA THR A 143 -4.39 -8.93 5.56
C THR A 143 -5.90 -8.83 5.75
N TRP A 144 -6.68 -9.39 4.84
CA TRP A 144 -8.14 -9.24 4.85
C TRP A 144 -8.85 -9.95 5.98
N ASN A 145 -8.20 -10.92 6.64
CA ASN A 145 -8.76 -11.56 7.84
C ASN A 145 -8.90 -10.57 9.02
N GLN A 146 -8.20 -9.44 8.97
CA GLN A 146 -8.21 -8.42 10.01
C GLN A 146 -8.95 -7.14 9.59
N VAL A 147 -9.41 -7.02 8.34
CA VAL A 147 -10.06 -5.80 7.83
C VAL A 147 -11.48 -5.71 8.35
N VAL A 148 -11.83 -4.57 8.94
CA VAL A 148 -13.20 -4.20 9.37
C VAL A 148 -13.86 -3.34 8.30
N SER A 149 -13.14 -2.36 7.78
CA SER A 149 -13.55 -1.50 6.66
C SER A 149 -12.34 -0.95 5.94
N VAL A 150 -12.55 -0.47 4.71
CA VAL A 150 -11.53 0.23 3.93
C VAL A 150 -12.08 1.57 3.48
N ASP A 151 -11.24 2.59 3.47
CA ASP A 151 -11.53 3.85 2.79
C ASP A 151 -10.90 3.85 1.41
N VAL A 152 -11.68 4.25 0.42
CA VAL A 152 -11.29 4.24 -0.98
C VAL A 152 -11.54 5.59 -1.63
N LEU A 153 -10.79 5.88 -2.68
CA LEU A 153 -10.91 7.07 -3.50
C LEU A 153 -11.22 6.65 -4.94
N ASP A 154 -12.21 7.28 -5.55
CA ASP A 154 -12.53 7.07 -6.96
C ASP A 154 -11.79 8.06 -7.89
N ARG A 155 -11.97 7.88 -9.19
CA ARG A 155 -11.38 8.75 -10.22
C ARG A 155 -11.90 10.20 -10.17
N ALA A 156 -13.08 10.42 -9.62
CA ALA A 156 -13.68 11.75 -9.47
C ALA A 156 -13.18 12.43 -8.17
N GLY A 157 -12.36 11.76 -7.38
CA GLY A 157 -11.85 12.26 -6.11
C GLY A 157 -12.85 12.16 -4.96
N ASN A 158 -13.86 11.30 -5.07
CA ASN A 158 -14.80 11.04 -3.99
C ASN A 158 -14.24 9.94 -3.08
N VAL A 159 -14.30 10.18 -1.78
CA VAL A 159 -13.95 9.20 -0.76
C VAL A 159 -15.21 8.43 -0.35
N SER A 160 -15.07 7.11 -0.19
CA SER A 160 -16.14 6.22 0.28
C SER A 160 -15.54 5.18 1.23
N THR A 161 -16.34 4.72 2.18
CA THR A 161 -15.98 3.58 3.05
C THR A 161 -16.68 2.33 2.52
N ARG A 162 -15.95 1.22 2.46
CA ARG A 162 -16.39 -0.09 2.01
C ARG A 162 -16.21 -1.12 3.12
N ILE A 163 -17.00 -2.18 3.08
CA ILE A 163 -16.88 -3.33 3.99
C ILE A 163 -16.33 -4.56 3.24
N PRO A 164 -15.74 -5.55 3.94
CA PRO A 164 -15.18 -6.74 3.31
C PRO A 164 -16.14 -7.51 2.40
N ASP A 165 -17.44 -7.52 2.70
CA ASP A 165 -18.46 -8.22 1.91
C ASP A 165 -18.65 -7.65 0.49
N GLU A 166 -18.10 -6.47 0.20
CA GLU A 166 -18.10 -5.85 -1.13
C GLU A 166 -16.92 -6.30 -1.99
N TYR A 167 -16.06 -7.21 -1.47
CA TYR A 167 -14.84 -7.69 -2.14
C TYR A 167 -14.82 -9.22 -2.25
N GLU A 168 -14.34 -9.71 -3.38
CA GLU A 168 -13.95 -11.11 -3.53
C GLU A 168 -12.46 -11.24 -3.20
N VAL A 169 -12.17 -11.87 -2.06
CA VAL A 169 -10.82 -12.00 -1.54
C VAL A 169 -10.32 -13.43 -1.72
N ALA A 170 -9.18 -13.58 -2.38
CA ALA A 170 -8.52 -14.85 -2.59
C ALA A 170 -7.00 -14.73 -2.37
N TYR A 171 -6.30 -15.85 -2.51
CA TYR A 171 -4.84 -15.87 -2.40
C TYR A 171 -4.18 -14.94 -3.44
N ARG A 172 -3.56 -13.86 -2.98
CA ARG A 172 -2.90 -12.83 -3.80
C ARG A 172 -3.84 -12.14 -4.80
N GLN A 173 -5.10 -12.08 -4.50
CA GLN A 173 -6.11 -11.46 -5.34
C GLN A 173 -7.21 -10.81 -4.48
N VAL A 174 -7.58 -9.60 -4.86
CA VAL A 174 -8.69 -8.85 -4.27
C VAL A 174 -9.43 -8.17 -5.41
N ASP A 175 -10.67 -8.56 -5.63
CA ASP A 175 -11.56 -7.99 -6.63
C ASP A 175 -12.70 -7.23 -5.93
N GLY A 176 -12.91 -5.98 -6.29
CA GLY A 176 -13.91 -5.09 -5.70
C GLY A 176 -14.44 -4.08 -6.70
N PRO A 177 -15.12 -3.02 -6.23
CA PRO A 177 -15.65 -1.99 -7.10
C PRO A 177 -14.58 -1.39 -8.02
N ALA A 178 -14.90 -1.35 -9.33
CA ALA A 178 -13.93 -0.91 -10.33
C ALA A 178 -13.64 0.60 -10.24
N GLY A 179 -12.39 0.98 -10.42
CA GLY A 179 -11.97 2.38 -10.48
C GLY A 179 -11.84 3.05 -9.12
N GLU A 180 -11.72 2.26 -8.05
CA GLU A 180 -11.44 2.71 -6.70
C GLU A 180 -10.04 2.27 -6.24
N TRP A 181 -9.42 3.06 -5.36
CA TRP A 181 -8.10 2.79 -4.79
C TRP A 181 -8.12 2.97 -3.29
N PHE A 182 -7.42 2.12 -2.56
CA PHE A 182 -7.36 2.14 -1.10
C PHE A 182 -6.61 3.39 -0.59
N LEU A 183 -7.27 4.16 0.27
CA LEU A 183 -6.67 5.23 1.06
C LEU A 183 -6.16 4.72 2.41
N GLY A 184 -6.80 3.70 2.96
CA GLY A 184 -6.48 3.08 4.23
C GLY A 184 -7.50 2.02 4.61
N ALA A 185 -7.35 1.50 5.82
CA ALA A 185 -8.29 0.54 6.39
C ALA A 185 -8.39 0.69 7.92
N VAL A 186 -9.52 0.27 8.45
CA VAL A 186 -9.69 -0.06 9.88
C VAL A 186 -9.50 -1.56 10.03
N PHE A 187 -8.60 -1.93 10.93
CA PHE A 187 -8.33 -3.31 11.30
C PHE A 187 -8.89 -3.63 12.67
N GLY A 188 -9.37 -4.87 12.88
CA GLY A 188 -9.84 -5.38 14.16
C GLY A 188 -8.93 -6.48 14.69
N PHE A 189 -8.55 -6.37 15.95
CA PHE A 189 -7.66 -7.30 16.64
C PHE A 189 -8.22 -7.70 17.98
N GLU A 190 -7.76 -8.84 18.50
CA GLU A 190 -8.01 -9.22 19.88
C GLU A 190 -7.11 -8.40 20.81
N GLU A 191 -7.70 -7.86 21.89
CA GLU A 191 -6.96 -7.19 22.95
C GLU A 191 -6.34 -8.22 23.91
N ASN A 192 -5.24 -7.84 24.56
CA ASN A 192 -4.48 -8.73 25.46
C ASN A 192 -4.04 -10.05 24.80
N PHE A 193 -3.81 -9.99 23.49
CA PHE A 193 -3.33 -11.12 22.71
C PHE A 193 -1.91 -11.51 23.16
N ASP A 194 -1.61 -12.82 23.16
CA ASP A 194 -0.26 -13.30 23.47
C ASP A 194 0.72 -12.91 22.34
N THR A 195 1.13 -11.67 22.35
CA THR A 195 2.05 -11.07 21.37
C THR A 195 3.20 -10.36 22.07
N SER A 196 4.35 -10.23 21.37
CA SER A 196 5.49 -9.48 21.88
C SER A 196 6.42 -9.02 20.78
N MET A 197 7.23 -8.00 21.08
CA MET A 197 8.28 -7.53 20.16
C MET A 197 9.37 -8.59 19.92
N GLU A 198 9.56 -9.53 20.85
CA GLU A 198 10.46 -10.68 20.70
C GLU A 198 9.93 -11.63 19.62
N LYS A 199 8.61 -11.92 19.62
CA LYS A 199 7.96 -12.70 18.56
C LYS A 199 8.13 -12.03 17.19
N VAL A 200 7.88 -10.71 17.09
CA VAL A 200 8.11 -9.95 15.85
C VAL A 200 9.55 -10.05 15.37
N LYS A 201 10.54 -9.91 16.28
CA LYS A 201 11.96 -10.05 15.93
C LYS A 201 12.30 -11.43 15.44
N ALA A 202 11.75 -12.48 16.09
CA ALA A 202 11.97 -13.87 15.69
C ALA A 202 11.46 -14.12 14.25
N LEU A 203 10.23 -13.67 13.94
CA LEU A 203 9.65 -13.78 12.59
C LEU A 203 10.46 -13.03 11.53
N VAL A 204 10.90 -11.82 11.83
CA VAL A 204 11.75 -11.03 10.91
C VAL A 204 13.11 -11.72 10.70
N ASN A 205 13.71 -12.33 11.72
CA ASN A 205 14.96 -13.05 11.59
C ASN A 205 14.78 -14.34 10.78
N GLU A 206 13.75 -15.13 11.04
CA GLU A 206 13.41 -16.30 10.23
C GLU A 206 13.28 -15.93 8.73
N ARG A 207 12.65 -14.81 8.45
CA ARG A 207 12.56 -14.31 7.08
C ARG A 207 13.91 -13.95 6.49
N LYS A 208 14.81 -13.29 7.27
CA LYS A 208 16.17 -12.94 6.82
C LYS A 208 17.00 -14.17 6.46
N GLU A 209 16.81 -15.27 7.17
CA GLU A 209 17.49 -16.54 6.90
C GLU A 209 17.00 -17.20 5.59
N LYS A 210 15.70 -17.04 5.28
CA LYS A 210 15.06 -17.65 4.11
C LYS A 210 15.10 -16.78 2.84
N GLN A 211 15.31 -15.46 2.97
CA GLN A 211 15.25 -14.51 1.85
C GLN A 211 16.44 -13.54 1.87
N PRO A 212 17.01 -13.20 0.70
CA PRO A 212 18.14 -12.26 0.59
C PRO A 212 17.66 -10.80 0.73
N LEU A 213 17.28 -10.38 1.93
CA LEU A 213 16.68 -9.06 2.18
C LEU A 213 17.60 -7.86 1.86
N GLY A 214 18.90 -8.07 1.69
CA GLY A 214 19.87 -7.01 1.34
C GLY A 214 20.09 -6.83 -0.15
N LEU A 215 19.57 -7.71 -0.98
CA LEU A 215 19.74 -7.70 -2.43
C LEU A 215 18.50 -7.14 -3.13
N PRO A 216 18.64 -6.53 -4.33
CA PRO A 216 17.52 -6.14 -5.15
C PRO A 216 16.63 -7.36 -5.45
N SER A 217 15.41 -7.37 -4.92
CA SER A 217 14.44 -8.43 -5.14
C SER A 217 13.02 -7.95 -4.88
N CYS A 218 12.02 -8.68 -5.34
CA CYS A 218 10.61 -8.43 -5.04
C CYS A 218 9.99 -9.57 -4.20
N GLY A 219 10.81 -10.37 -3.51
CA GLY A 219 10.33 -11.53 -2.77
C GLY A 219 10.04 -12.73 -3.67
N SER A 220 9.02 -13.54 -3.34
CA SER A 220 8.63 -14.70 -4.17
C SER A 220 7.98 -14.25 -5.47
N VAL A 221 8.58 -14.62 -6.59
CA VAL A 221 8.08 -14.28 -7.95
C VAL A 221 7.00 -15.27 -8.41
N PHE A 222 7.07 -16.50 -7.94
CA PHE A 222 6.14 -17.56 -8.27
C PHE A 222 5.12 -17.77 -7.15
N ARG A 223 3.94 -18.27 -7.50
CA ARG A 223 2.98 -18.75 -6.50
C ARG A 223 3.57 -19.95 -5.78
N ASN A 224 3.50 -19.94 -4.45
CA ASN A 224 3.86 -21.08 -3.60
C ASN A 224 2.70 -22.05 -3.55
#